data_8108c267517b36284bf5fd6c972b8469
#
_entry.id   8108c267517b36284bf5fd6c972b8469
#
_cell.length_a   1.000
_cell.length_b   1.000
_cell.length_c   1.000
_cell.angle_alpha   90.00
_cell.angle_beta   90.00
_cell.angle_gamma   90.00
#
_symmetry.space_group_name_H-M   'P 1'
#
loop_
_entity.id
_entity.type
_entity.pdbx_description
1 polymer ?
#
loop_
_entity_poly.entity_id
_entity_poly.type
_entity_poly.pdbx_seq_one_letter_code
_entity_poly.pdbx_strand_id
1 'polypeptide(L)'
;LADPTTKDNTAQEGVDQEVTKVGAYSQWIIKQWMGLQQEADKAYAYGSNEWGVKLEQLQEQFMEDLYKVTDDLLKFDYLKKTGRYKGEKDINQIKSIEDLYDQVKDYNISKEELTTTKSERADMDVHPGAKMGHDGGKWQVIEIHDNPMGKEAACYYGGQNRETRWCTSSPGLTYYDRYIKDGPLYVVMDKSDTEVSQPQGSDAKTHKQTGLPKKRYQFHFPSSQFMDIDDRQINLEDFLNTEGKELKEYFKHEFASALTDNYGDKVTINYPNDKVSRFVALYGFDEFFDKLPKSLKRFDFEMGRGGYNQDKAKVPSFDIGQKLKGFPALKILHVEGLLSSVPDEIGTLNNLEFISVPNNPNLEYISDNIADLPNLQVLNLRNSPKA
;
A
#
# COMPACT_ATOMS: atom_id res chain seq x y z
N LEU A 1 -4.52 17.62 37.84
CA LEU A 1 -5.75 17.27 37.10
C LEU A 1 -5.30 16.67 35.78
N ALA A 2 -5.20 15.33 35.74
CA ALA A 2 -4.92 14.60 34.51
C ALA A 2 -6.19 14.61 33.64
N ASP A 3 -6.03 14.87 32.35
CA ASP A 3 -7.07 14.89 31.36
C ASP A 3 -7.75 13.49 31.29
N PRO A 4 -9.05 13.37 31.56
CA PRO A 4 -9.73 12.08 31.57
C PRO A 4 -9.87 11.42 30.18
N THR A 5 -9.52 12.13 29.10
CA THR A 5 -9.65 11.65 27.72
C THR A 5 -8.56 10.67 27.26
N THR A 6 -7.43 10.57 28.00
CA THR A 6 -6.28 9.75 27.57
C THR A 6 -6.35 8.27 27.96
N LYS A 7 -7.20 7.89 28.94
CA LYS A 7 -7.36 6.46 29.32
C LYS A 7 -8.43 5.72 28.51
N ASP A 8 -9.40 6.44 27.96
CA ASP A 8 -10.49 5.87 27.17
C ASP A 8 -10.03 5.39 25.75
N ASN A 9 -8.98 6.02 25.21
CA ASN A 9 -8.51 5.72 23.87
C ASN A 9 -7.88 4.34 23.71
N THR A 10 -7.18 3.81 24.71
CA THR A 10 -6.49 2.51 24.58
C THR A 10 -7.43 1.31 24.57
N ALA A 11 -8.52 1.38 25.34
CA ALA A 11 -9.54 0.32 25.32
C ALA A 11 -10.38 0.38 24.03
N GLN A 12 -10.71 1.58 23.56
CA GLN A 12 -11.40 1.77 22.29
C GLN A 12 -10.54 1.30 21.11
N GLU A 13 -9.24 1.60 21.09
CA GLU A 13 -8.29 1.11 20.09
C GLU A 13 -8.20 -0.42 20.08
N GLY A 14 -8.20 -1.07 21.25
CA GLY A 14 -8.22 -2.54 21.34
C GLY A 14 -9.51 -3.16 20.80
N VAL A 15 -10.66 -2.57 21.12
CA VAL A 15 -11.97 -2.98 20.58
C VAL A 15 -12.01 -2.77 19.08
N ASP A 16 -11.53 -1.64 18.56
CA ASP A 16 -11.52 -1.34 17.13
C ASP A 16 -10.64 -2.31 16.33
N GLN A 17 -9.54 -2.80 16.89
CA GLN A 17 -8.68 -3.80 16.25
C GLN A 17 -9.35 -5.19 16.14
N GLU A 18 -10.04 -5.65 17.17
CA GLU A 18 -10.77 -6.93 17.11
C GLU A 18 -12.04 -6.85 16.27
N VAL A 19 -12.73 -5.70 16.32
CA VAL A 19 -13.90 -5.40 15.48
C VAL A 19 -13.59 -5.46 13.98
N THR A 20 -12.37 -5.09 13.56
CA THR A 20 -11.95 -5.24 12.15
C THR A 20 -11.94 -6.68 11.66
N LYS A 21 -11.72 -7.68 12.53
CA LYS A 21 -11.72 -9.10 12.15
C LYS A 21 -13.10 -9.63 11.75
N VAL A 22 -14.14 -9.07 12.32
CA VAL A 22 -15.54 -9.49 12.08
C VAL A 22 -16.40 -8.38 11.46
N GLY A 23 -15.80 -7.43 10.79
CA GLY A 23 -16.30 -6.23 10.12
C GLY A 23 -17.83 -6.01 10.03
N ALA A 24 -18.57 -6.98 9.49
CA ALA A 24 -20.03 -6.92 9.37
C ALA A 24 -20.78 -6.84 10.72
N TYR A 25 -20.13 -7.20 11.84
CA TYR A 25 -20.72 -7.27 13.18
C TYR A 25 -20.20 -6.20 14.13
N SER A 26 -19.38 -5.29 13.65
CA SER A 26 -18.74 -4.23 14.44
C SER A 26 -19.72 -3.42 15.28
N GLN A 27 -20.84 -3.01 14.69
CA GLN A 27 -21.87 -2.22 15.39
C GLN A 27 -22.53 -3.01 16.54
N TRP A 28 -22.72 -4.31 16.37
CA TRP A 28 -23.25 -5.16 17.41
C TRP A 28 -22.26 -5.33 18.56
N ILE A 29 -20.98 -5.53 18.28
CA ILE A 29 -19.89 -5.63 19.27
C ILE A 29 -19.78 -4.33 20.07
N ILE A 30 -19.77 -3.18 19.41
CA ILE A 30 -19.75 -1.87 20.07
C ILE A 30 -20.96 -1.70 20.99
N LYS A 31 -22.13 -2.14 20.57
CA LYS A 31 -23.34 -2.09 21.40
C LYS A 31 -23.22 -2.96 22.68
N GLN A 32 -22.60 -4.14 22.60
CA GLN A 32 -22.34 -4.97 23.78
C GLN A 32 -21.43 -4.22 24.77
N TRP A 33 -20.33 -3.65 24.27
CA TRP A 33 -19.42 -2.83 25.09
C TRP A 33 -20.12 -1.66 25.76
N MET A 34 -20.90 -0.88 25.00
CA MET A 34 -21.66 0.24 25.57
C MET A 34 -22.67 -0.18 26.64
N GLY A 35 -23.22 -1.39 26.52
CA GLY A 35 -24.09 -1.98 27.53
C GLY A 35 -23.37 -2.20 28.87
N LEU A 36 -22.16 -2.73 28.83
CA LEU A 36 -21.33 -2.95 30.02
C LEU A 36 -20.90 -1.62 30.68
N GLN A 37 -20.55 -0.62 29.88
CA GLN A 37 -20.26 0.72 30.37
C GLN A 37 -21.47 1.32 31.14
N GLN A 38 -22.66 1.20 30.58
CA GLN A 38 -23.88 1.66 31.23
C GLN A 38 -24.19 0.95 32.56
N GLU A 39 -23.75 -0.28 32.74
CA GLU A 39 -23.86 -0.99 34.03
C GLU A 39 -22.96 -0.35 35.09
N ALA A 40 -21.71 -0.02 34.72
CA ALA A 40 -20.81 0.71 35.63
C ALA A 40 -21.38 2.11 36.02
N ASP A 41 -21.91 2.82 35.03
CA ASP A 41 -22.52 4.14 35.23
C ASP A 41 -23.76 4.13 36.16
N LYS A 42 -24.51 3.01 36.15
CA LYS A 42 -25.66 2.83 37.05
C LYS A 42 -25.27 2.44 38.47
N ALA A 43 -24.18 1.71 38.60
CA ALA A 43 -23.77 1.13 39.87
C ALA A 43 -22.92 2.11 40.73
N TYR A 44 -22.18 3.02 40.10
CA TYR A 44 -21.21 3.89 40.76
C TYR A 44 -21.28 5.32 40.23
N ALA A 45 -20.90 6.28 41.09
CA ALA A 45 -20.83 7.69 40.67
C ALA A 45 -19.71 7.86 39.62
N TYR A 46 -20.04 8.42 38.48
CA TYR A 46 -19.12 8.67 37.38
C TYR A 46 -17.86 9.41 37.86
N GLY A 47 -16.69 8.86 37.54
CA GLY A 47 -15.39 9.43 37.94
C GLY A 47 -14.96 9.12 39.39
N SER A 48 -15.72 8.32 40.15
CA SER A 48 -15.24 7.79 41.43
C SER A 48 -14.19 6.70 41.25
N ASN A 49 -13.39 6.42 42.28
CA ASN A 49 -12.41 5.34 42.26
C ASN A 49 -13.09 3.97 42.02
N GLU A 50 -14.23 3.75 42.67
CA GLU A 50 -15.01 2.50 42.52
C GLU A 50 -15.52 2.34 41.10
N TRP A 51 -15.97 3.41 40.46
CA TRP A 51 -16.36 3.42 39.06
C TRP A 51 -15.17 3.06 38.15
N GLY A 52 -14.00 3.69 38.40
CA GLY A 52 -12.78 3.41 37.62
C GLY A 52 -12.31 1.96 37.69
N VAL A 53 -12.27 1.39 38.91
CA VAL A 53 -11.90 -0.01 39.14
C VAL A 53 -12.90 -0.95 38.48
N LYS A 54 -14.21 -0.66 38.58
CA LYS A 54 -15.24 -1.49 37.95
C LYS A 54 -15.18 -1.44 36.44
N LEU A 55 -14.94 -0.27 35.86
CA LEU A 55 -14.80 -0.11 34.42
C LEU A 55 -13.58 -0.90 33.88
N GLU A 56 -12.44 -0.84 34.55
CA GLU A 56 -11.24 -1.59 34.21
C GLU A 56 -11.46 -3.10 34.22
N GLN A 57 -12.15 -3.61 35.24
CA GLN A 57 -12.52 -5.04 35.34
C GLN A 57 -13.46 -5.45 34.21
N LEU A 58 -14.44 -4.62 33.86
CA LEU A 58 -15.36 -4.88 32.75
C LEU A 58 -14.66 -4.84 31.38
N GLN A 59 -13.64 -3.97 31.25
CA GLN A 59 -12.81 -3.91 30.02
C GLN A 59 -12.00 -5.18 29.84
N GLU A 60 -11.31 -5.64 30.91
CA GLU A 60 -10.53 -6.87 30.85
C GLU A 60 -11.43 -8.08 30.48
N GLN A 61 -12.56 -8.20 31.18
CA GLN A 61 -13.53 -9.26 30.90
C GLN A 61 -14.07 -9.21 29.48
N PHE A 62 -14.45 -8.03 29.00
CA PHE A 62 -14.95 -7.86 27.64
C PHE A 62 -13.91 -8.22 26.58
N MET A 63 -12.65 -7.87 26.79
CA MET A 63 -11.57 -8.26 25.86
C MET A 63 -11.37 -9.76 25.82
N GLU A 64 -11.42 -10.47 26.96
CA GLU A 64 -11.37 -11.94 26.98
C GLU A 64 -12.56 -12.56 26.22
N ASP A 65 -13.75 -12.03 26.44
CA ASP A 65 -14.97 -12.50 25.78
C ASP A 65 -14.97 -12.18 24.29
N LEU A 66 -14.39 -11.04 23.87
CA LEU A 66 -14.26 -10.65 22.47
C LEU A 66 -13.45 -11.66 21.65
N TYR A 67 -12.38 -12.22 22.22
CA TYR A 67 -11.62 -13.28 21.55
C TYR A 67 -12.47 -14.54 21.33
N LYS A 68 -13.28 -14.90 22.30
CA LYS A 68 -14.19 -16.06 22.20
C LYS A 68 -15.34 -15.79 21.22
N VAL A 69 -15.91 -14.61 21.28
CA VAL A 69 -17.07 -14.24 20.44
C VAL A 69 -16.69 -14.10 18.96
N THR A 70 -15.43 -13.85 18.65
CA THR A 70 -14.97 -13.81 17.25
C THR A 70 -15.22 -15.16 16.56
N ASP A 71 -14.89 -16.28 17.22
CA ASP A 71 -15.14 -17.62 16.68
C ASP A 71 -16.66 -17.89 16.53
N ASP A 72 -17.48 -17.45 17.48
CA ASP A 72 -18.93 -17.63 17.43
C ASP A 72 -19.58 -16.77 16.34
N LEU A 73 -19.10 -15.56 16.12
CA LEU A 73 -19.54 -14.70 15.00
C LEU A 73 -19.18 -15.29 13.64
N LEU A 74 -17.99 -15.89 13.51
CA LEU A 74 -17.60 -16.59 12.30
C LEU A 74 -18.48 -17.80 12.03
N LYS A 75 -18.80 -18.60 13.07
CA LYS A 75 -19.77 -19.71 12.99
C LYS A 75 -21.15 -19.21 12.57
N PHE A 76 -21.64 -18.16 13.21
CA PHE A 76 -22.93 -17.57 12.91
C PHE A 76 -23.04 -17.13 11.45
N ASP A 77 -22.01 -16.41 10.95
CA ASP A 77 -21.95 -15.94 9.57
C ASP A 77 -21.94 -17.11 8.57
N TYR A 78 -21.09 -18.11 8.83
CA TYR A 78 -21.01 -19.33 8.03
C TYR A 78 -22.38 -20.05 7.96
N LEU A 79 -23.01 -20.26 9.10
CA LEU A 79 -24.30 -20.95 9.19
C LEU A 79 -25.41 -20.20 8.44
N LYS A 80 -25.41 -18.85 8.52
CA LYS A 80 -26.33 -17.99 7.74
C LYS A 80 -26.09 -18.16 6.24
N LYS A 81 -24.88 -18.02 5.80
CA LYS A 81 -24.49 -18.06 4.37
C LYS A 81 -24.74 -19.43 3.74
N THR A 82 -24.57 -20.49 4.50
CA THR A 82 -24.82 -21.88 4.02
C THR A 82 -26.27 -22.33 4.15
N GLY A 83 -27.14 -21.51 4.77
CA GLY A 83 -28.54 -21.87 5.02
C GLY A 83 -28.73 -22.96 6.09
N ARG A 84 -27.67 -23.34 6.81
CA ARG A 84 -27.72 -24.36 7.90
C ARG A 84 -28.29 -23.80 9.19
N TYR A 85 -28.26 -22.46 9.36
CA TYR A 85 -28.75 -21.80 10.56
C TYR A 85 -30.29 -21.73 10.59
N LYS A 86 -30.87 -22.19 11.68
CA LYS A 86 -32.34 -22.23 11.87
C LYS A 86 -32.87 -21.18 12.86
N GLY A 87 -31.95 -20.43 13.51
CA GLY A 87 -32.28 -19.40 14.50
C GLY A 87 -32.50 -18.02 13.90
N GLU A 88 -32.40 -17.01 14.77
CA GLU A 88 -32.52 -15.59 14.40
C GLU A 88 -31.36 -15.14 13.55
N LYS A 89 -31.62 -14.67 12.34
CA LYS A 89 -30.60 -14.31 11.35
C LYS A 89 -30.12 -12.86 11.45
N ASP A 90 -30.86 -12.02 12.16
CA ASP A 90 -30.44 -10.65 12.42
C ASP A 90 -29.66 -10.59 13.72
N ILE A 91 -28.35 -10.32 13.64
CA ILE A 91 -27.46 -10.21 14.80
C ILE A 91 -27.96 -9.17 15.81
N ASN A 92 -28.68 -8.13 15.37
CA ASN A 92 -29.19 -7.08 16.24
C ASN A 92 -30.32 -7.55 17.16
N GLN A 93 -30.93 -8.70 16.87
CA GLN A 93 -31.91 -9.35 17.73
C GLN A 93 -31.28 -10.25 18.80
N ILE A 94 -30.02 -10.60 18.65
CA ILE A 94 -29.21 -11.35 19.63
C ILE A 94 -28.73 -10.35 20.69
N LYS A 95 -29.11 -10.57 21.94
CA LYS A 95 -29.03 -9.57 23.00
C LYS A 95 -27.66 -9.51 23.66
N SER A 96 -26.97 -10.64 23.76
CA SER A 96 -25.68 -10.73 24.43
C SER A 96 -24.71 -11.70 23.73
N ILE A 97 -23.45 -11.69 24.17
CA ILE A 97 -22.42 -12.63 23.73
C ILE A 97 -22.83 -14.07 24.09
N GLU A 98 -23.36 -14.28 25.30
CA GLU A 98 -23.85 -15.57 25.75
C GLU A 98 -25.02 -16.09 24.90
N ASP A 99 -25.96 -15.21 24.53
CA ASP A 99 -27.06 -15.56 23.64
C ASP A 99 -26.53 -16.02 22.26
N LEU A 100 -25.49 -15.37 21.75
CA LEU A 100 -24.86 -15.78 20.49
C LEU A 100 -24.20 -17.16 20.62
N TYR A 101 -23.41 -17.37 21.67
CA TYR A 101 -22.78 -18.65 21.95
C TYR A 101 -23.82 -19.77 22.04
N ASP A 102 -24.91 -19.58 22.79
CA ASP A 102 -25.99 -20.55 22.94
C ASP A 102 -26.64 -20.92 21.62
N GLN A 103 -26.72 -19.98 20.68
CA GLN A 103 -27.30 -20.23 19.36
C GLN A 103 -26.37 -21.01 18.42
N VAL A 104 -25.05 -20.93 18.60
CA VAL A 104 -24.08 -21.56 17.67
C VAL A 104 -23.34 -22.75 18.26
N LYS A 105 -23.38 -22.97 19.59
CA LYS A 105 -22.58 -24.00 20.28
C LYS A 105 -22.89 -25.44 19.83
N ASP A 106 -24.15 -25.73 19.49
CA ASP A 106 -24.58 -27.09 19.10
C ASP A 106 -24.28 -27.43 17.63
N TYR A 107 -23.81 -26.46 16.84
CA TYR A 107 -23.38 -26.71 15.48
C TYR A 107 -21.92 -27.16 15.48
N ASN A 108 -21.70 -28.44 15.19
CA ASN A 108 -20.34 -28.96 15.02
C ASN A 108 -19.81 -28.54 13.63
N ILE A 109 -19.00 -27.50 13.60
CA ILE A 109 -18.39 -26.95 12.38
C ILE A 109 -16.88 -27.02 12.57
N SER A 110 -16.19 -27.69 11.65
CA SER A 110 -14.73 -27.74 11.68
C SER A 110 -14.14 -26.36 11.34
N LYS A 111 -12.90 -26.11 11.80
CA LYS A 111 -12.19 -24.88 11.41
C LYS A 111 -12.03 -24.77 9.89
N GLU A 112 -11.88 -25.89 9.20
CA GLU A 112 -11.83 -25.94 7.74
C GLU A 112 -13.16 -25.55 7.09
N GLU A 113 -14.30 -25.93 7.67
CA GLU A 113 -15.61 -25.52 7.17
C GLU A 113 -15.90 -24.04 7.37
N LEU A 114 -15.42 -23.41 8.45
CA LEU A 114 -15.56 -21.97 8.70
C LEU A 114 -14.82 -21.12 7.65
N THR A 115 -13.81 -21.69 6.98
CA THR A 115 -12.95 -21.03 6.01
C THR A 115 -13.49 -21.03 4.56
N THR A 116 -14.79 -21.29 4.34
CA THR A 116 -15.31 -21.61 3.01
C THR A 116 -15.70 -20.46 2.09
N THR A 117 -15.53 -19.20 2.43
CA THR A 117 -15.61 -18.12 1.45
C THR A 117 -14.24 -17.74 0.89
N LYS A 118 -14.14 -17.56 -0.42
CA LYS A 118 -12.86 -17.28 -1.11
C LYS A 118 -12.12 -16.05 -0.59
N SER A 119 -12.84 -15.06 -0.10
CA SER A 119 -12.26 -13.82 0.45
C SER A 119 -11.77 -14.00 1.90
N GLU A 120 -12.50 -14.79 2.70
CA GLU A 120 -12.11 -15.08 4.09
C GLU A 120 -11.00 -16.14 4.19
N ARG A 121 -10.88 -17.04 3.20
CA ARG A 121 -9.72 -17.93 3.08
C ARG A 121 -8.41 -17.16 2.90
N ALA A 122 -8.45 -16.08 2.13
CA ALA A 122 -7.26 -15.26 1.90
C ALA A 122 -6.73 -14.63 3.20
N ASP A 123 -7.62 -14.12 4.07
CA ASP A 123 -7.21 -13.47 5.32
C ASP A 123 -6.78 -14.48 6.42
N MET A 124 -7.31 -15.70 6.42
CA MET A 124 -6.94 -16.73 7.41
C MET A 124 -5.63 -17.46 7.09
N ASP A 125 -5.21 -17.47 5.81
CA ASP A 125 -3.92 -18.01 5.39
C ASP A 125 -2.77 -16.99 5.54
N VAL A 126 -3.06 -15.75 5.97
CA VAL A 126 -2.08 -14.69 6.16
C VAL A 126 -1.53 -14.74 7.59
N HIS A 127 -0.20 -14.60 7.72
CA HIS A 127 0.45 -14.51 9.04
C HIS A 127 -0.10 -13.29 9.82
N PRO A 128 -0.37 -13.41 11.15
CA PRO A 128 -0.97 -12.33 11.95
C PRO A 128 -0.23 -10.98 11.90
N GLY A 129 1.08 -10.99 11.61
CA GLY A 129 1.89 -9.78 11.43
C GLY A 129 1.85 -9.18 10.02
N ALA A 130 0.97 -9.67 9.15
CA ALA A 130 0.84 -9.24 7.76
C ALA A 130 -0.63 -9.11 7.38
N LYS A 131 -0.92 -8.51 6.23
CA LYS A 131 -2.25 -8.49 5.64
C LYS A 131 -2.22 -8.88 4.16
N MET A 132 -3.35 -9.35 3.65
CA MET A 132 -3.55 -9.56 2.23
C MET A 132 -3.68 -8.21 1.54
N GLY A 133 -2.73 -7.87 0.67
CA GLY A 133 -2.79 -6.68 -0.16
C GLY A 133 -3.53 -6.95 -1.47
N HIS A 134 -3.19 -8.05 -2.13
CA HIS A 134 -3.81 -8.45 -3.40
C HIS A 134 -3.90 -9.97 -3.49
N ASP A 135 -5.03 -10.47 -3.96
CA ASP A 135 -5.23 -11.87 -4.32
C ASP A 135 -5.88 -11.98 -5.71
N GLY A 136 -5.05 -11.87 -6.74
CA GLY A 136 -5.45 -11.92 -8.15
C GLY A 136 -5.49 -13.32 -8.73
N GLY A 137 -5.49 -13.40 -10.06
CA GLY A 137 -5.51 -14.68 -10.79
C GLY A 137 -4.23 -15.49 -10.56
N LYS A 138 -3.09 -14.93 -10.92
CA LYS A 138 -1.78 -15.56 -10.80
C LYS A 138 -1.03 -15.16 -9.54
N TRP A 139 -1.09 -13.89 -9.17
CA TRP A 139 -0.27 -13.31 -8.11
C TRP A 139 -1.03 -13.06 -6.82
N GLN A 140 -0.34 -13.28 -5.72
CA GLN A 140 -0.75 -12.89 -4.38
C GLN A 140 0.28 -11.91 -3.81
N VAL A 141 -0.19 -10.84 -3.18
CA VAL A 141 0.67 -9.86 -2.51
C VAL A 141 0.33 -9.80 -1.04
N ILE A 142 1.33 -10.02 -0.21
CA ILE A 142 1.27 -9.87 1.23
C ILE A 142 1.96 -8.58 1.62
N GLU A 143 1.30 -7.75 2.39
CA GLU A 143 1.85 -6.53 2.96
C GLU A 143 2.28 -6.75 4.41
N ILE A 144 3.48 -6.32 4.74
CA ILE A 144 4.03 -6.37 6.10
C ILE A 144 4.32 -4.93 6.49
N HIS A 145 3.57 -4.43 7.46
CA HIS A 145 3.72 -3.08 8.01
C HIS A 145 4.49 -3.11 9.33
N ASP A 146 4.85 -1.93 9.85
CA ASP A 146 5.44 -1.80 11.19
C ASP A 146 4.38 -2.14 12.24
N ASN A 147 4.52 -3.33 12.82
CA ASN A 147 3.65 -3.85 13.88
C ASN A 147 4.43 -4.89 14.71
N PRO A 148 3.95 -5.23 15.94
CA PRO A 148 4.67 -6.13 16.85
C PRO A 148 5.01 -7.51 16.28
N MET A 149 4.23 -8.03 15.34
CA MET A 149 4.43 -9.34 14.70
C MET A 149 5.00 -9.24 13.28
N GLY A 150 5.25 -8.04 12.77
CA GLY A 150 5.71 -7.83 11.39
C GLY A 150 7.05 -8.49 11.10
N LYS A 151 7.96 -8.52 12.07
CA LYS A 151 9.25 -9.21 11.94
C LYS A 151 9.09 -10.73 11.82
N GLU A 152 8.16 -11.31 12.57
CA GLU A 152 7.84 -12.73 12.47
C GLU A 152 7.20 -13.04 11.11
N ALA A 153 6.32 -12.16 10.64
CA ALA A 153 5.74 -12.28 9.30
C ALA A 153 6.81 -12.21 8.20
N ALA A 154 7.76 -11.28 8.28
CA ALA A 154 8.87 -11.19 7.33
C ALA A 154 9.74 -12.47 7.34
N CYS A 155 10.00 -13.03 8.53
CA CYS A 155 10.69 -14.31 8.66
C CYS A 155 9.87 -15.48 8.07
N TYR A 156 8.55 -15.51 8.31
CA TYR A 156 7.67 -16.56 7.79
C TYR A 156 7.64 -16.55 6.26
N TYR A 157 7.33 -15.40 5.64
CA TYR A 157 7.25 -15.28 4.18
C TYR A 157 8.61 -15.35 3.48
N GLY A 158 9.68 -14.97 4.16
CA GLY A 158 11.05 -15.15 3.69
C GLY A 158 11.56 -16.59 3.85
N GLY A 159 10.76 -17.47 4.47
CA GLY A 159 11.16 -18.82 4.80
C GLY A 159 12.12 -18.84 5.98
N GLN A 160 11.59 -19.01 7.18
CA GLN A 160 12.29 -19.04 8.48
C GLN A 160 13.59 -19.87 8.47
N ASN A 161 13.77 -20.67 7.46
CA ASN A 161 14.77 -21.71 7.33
C ASN A 161 15.67 -21.49 6.11
N ARG A 162 15.92 -20.24 5.76
CA ARG A 162 16.75 -19.88 4.60
C ARG A 162 16.19 -20.37 3.26
N GLU A 163 14.88 -20.41 3.12
CA GLU A 163 14.23 -20.67 1.84
C GLU A 163 14.46 -19.53 0.85
N THR A 164 14.63 -18.32 1.37
CA THR A 164 15.11 -17.17 0.62
C THR A 164 16.44 -16.65 1.19
N ARG A 165 17.11 -15.77 0.45
CA ARG A 165 18.32 -15.09 0.89
C ARG A 165 18.07 -13.68 1.42
N TRP A 166 16.80 -13.28 1.56
CA TRP A 166 16.45 -11.93 1.99
C TRP A 166 16.98 -11.61 3.39
N CYS A 167 17.69 -10.49 3.46
CA CYS A 167 18.29 -10.04 4.72
C CYS A 167 17.24 -9.67 5.78
N THR A 168 16.01 -9.31 5.37
CA THR A 168 14.89 -8.96 6.24
C THR A 168 14.24 -10.16 6.92
N SER A 169 14.45 -11.38 6.41
CA SER A 169 13.83 -12.62 6.90
C SER A 169 14.72 -13.44 7.82
N SER A 170 15.87 -12.93 8.22
CA SER A 170 16.79 -13.61 9.14
C SER A 170 16.53 -13.20 10.59
N PRO A 171 16.16 -14.10 11.51
CA PRO A 171 15.71 -13.76 12.86
C PRO A 171 16.73 -12.97 13.70
N GLY A 172 18.02 -13.15 13.44
CA GLY A 172 19.11 -12.47 14.17
C GLY A 172 19.54 -11.13 13.57
N LEU A 173 19.00 -10.72 12.44
CA LEU A 173 19.42 -9.52 11.73
C LEU A 173 18.47 -8.35 11.99
N THR A 174 19.05 -7.14 12.06
CA THR A 174 18.33 -5.89 12.33
C THR A 174 17.83 -5.18 11.06
N TYR A 175 18.01 -5.82 9.89
CA TYR A 175 17.64 -5.21 8.61
C TYR A 175 16.14 -4.97 8.50
N TYR A 176 15.30 -5.89 8.98
CA TYR A 176 13.86 -5.67 9.03
C TYR A 176 13.52 -4.35 9.73
N ASP A 177 14.05 -4.14 10.94
CA ASP A 177 13.78 -2.97 11.78
C ASP A 177 14.21 -1.65 11.11
N ARG A 178 15.13 -1.72 10.15
CA ARG A 178 15.58 -0.57 9.35
C ARG A 178 14.63 -0.28 8.20
N TYR A 179 14.27 -1.30 7.41
CA TYR A 179 13.42 -1.13 6.23
C TYR A 179 12.01 -0.72 6.60
N ILE A 180 11.43 -1.38 7.60
CA ILE A 180 10.01 -1.20 7.93
C ILE A 180 9.65 0.21 8.40
N LYS A 181 10.63 0.96 8.92
CA LYS A 181 10.45 2.37 9.31
C LYS A 181 10.25 3.31 8.13
N ASP A 182 10.80 2.96 6.98
CA ASP A 182 10.71 3.77 5.78
C ASP A 182 9.46 3.43 4.95
N GLY A 183 8.82 2.28 5.20
CA GLY A 183 7.60 1.84 4.54
C GLY A 183 7.40 0.33 4.58
N PRO A 184 6.28 -0.17 4.06
CA PRO A 184 5.94 -1.59 4.10
C PRO A 184 6.85 -2.45 3.23
N LEU A 185 7.01 -3.70 3.64
CA LEU A 185 7.55 -4.77 2.81
C LEU A 185 6.41 -5.50 2.11
N TYR A 186 6.56 -5.77 0.84
CA TYR A 186 5.62 -6.57 0.05
C TYR A 186 6.25 -7.90 -0.32
N VAL A 187 5.54 -9.00 -0.05
CA VAL A 187 5.91 -10.32 -0.55
C VAL A 187 4.96 -10.69 -1.69
N VAL A 188 5.50 -10.81 -2.88
CA VAL A 188 4.76 -11.11 -4.12
C VAL A 188 4.99 -12.58 -4.47
N MET A 189 3.93 -13.39 -4.50
CA MET A 189 4.00 -14.83 -4.69
C MET A 189 3.22 -15.28 -5.92
N ASP A 190 3.81 -16.15 -6.73
CA ASP A 190 3.16 -16.79 -7.89
C ASP A 190 2.34 -18.00 -7.39
N LYS A 191 1.00 -17.87 -7.35
CA LYS A 191 0.10 -18.96 -6.92
C LYS A 191 0.06 -20.15 -7.89
N SER A 192 0.51 -19.97 -9.12
CA SER A 192 0.58 -21.04 -10.12
C SER A 192 1.85 -21.86 -10.00
N ASP A 193 2.84 -21.38 -9.23
CA ASP A 193 4.06 -22.13 -8.99
C ASP A 193 3.81 -23.28 -8.00
N THR A 194 3.92 -24.51 -8.50
CA THR A 194 3.75 -25.73 -7.71
C THR A 194 5.04 -26.18 -7.03
N GLU A 195 6.17 -25.56 -7.39
CA GLU A 195 7.43 -25.82 -6.70
C GLU A 195 7.42 -25.10 -5.34
N VAL A 196 7.64 -25.88 -4.29
CA VAL A 196 7.73 -25.35 -2.94
C VAL A 196 9.21 -25.11 -2.60
N SER A 197 9.47 -23.98 -1.95
CA SER A 197 10.83 -23.65 -1.54
C SER A 197 11.41 -24.67 -0.59
N GLN A 198 12.69 -24.96 -0.78
CA GLN A 198 13.44 -25.88 0.09
C GLN A 198 14.41 -25.08 0.96
N PRO A 199 14.52 -25.41 2.27
CA PRO A 199 15.56 -24.83 3.11
C PRO A 199 16.95 -25.07 2.55
N GLN A 200 17.80 -24.04 2.58
CA GLN A 200 19.18 -24.09 2.07
C GLN A 200 20.18 -24.17 3.24
N GLY A 201 21.31 -24.82 3.01
CA GLY A 201 22.43 -24.89 3.96
C GLY A 201 22.55 -26.21 4.70
N SER A 202 23.55 -26.30 5.59
CA SER A 202 23.89 -27.52 6.35
C SER A 202 22.78 -28.02 7.25
N ASP A 203 21.91 -27.11 7.71
CA ASP A 203 20.86 -27.39 8.69
C ASP A 203 19.50 -27.67 8.03
N ALA A 204 19.45 -27.72 6.69
CA ALA A 204 18.23 -27.91 5.90
C ALA A 204 17.37 -29.09 6.35
N LYS A 205 17.98 -30.14 6.89
CA LYS A 205 17.29 -31.36 7.35
C LYS A 205 16.52 -31.17 8.67
N THR A 206 16.83 -30.15 9.44
CA THR A 206 16.24 -29.92 10.77
C THR A 206 15.13 -28.87 10.73
N HIS A 207 14.96 -28.19 9.62
CA HIS A 207 14.01 -27.10 9.48
C HIS A 207 12.71 -27.53 8.79
N LYS A 208 11.57 -27.10 9.35
CA LYS A 208 10.26 -27.36 8.77
C LYS A 208 10.04 -26.42 7.59
N GLN A 209 9.69 -26.97 6.44
CA GLN A 209 9.34 -26.25 5.23
C GLN A 209 8.07 -25.40 5.45
N THR A 210 8.04 -24.17 4.91
CA THR A 210 6.86 -23.28 5.04
C THR A 210 5.70 -23.69 4.12
N GLY A 211 5.99 -24.37 3.01
CA GLY A 211 4.99 -24.70 1.98
C GLY A 211 4.70 -23.55 1.02
N LEU A 212 5.44 -22.44 1.13
CA LEU A 212 5.26 -21.28 0.24
C LEU A 212 5.81 -21.53 -1.17
N PRO A 213 5.21 -20.92 -2.22
CA PRO A 213 5.71 -21.01 -3.57
C PRO A 213 7.19 -20.61 -3.67
N LYS A 214 7.96 -21.32 -4.49
CA LYS A 214 9.37 -20.98 -4.72
C LYS A 214 9.48 -19.67 -5.49
N LYS A 215 8.61 -19.44 -6.46
CA LYS A 215 8.58 -18.19 -7.22
C LYS A 215 7.92 -17.09 -6.41
N ARG A 216 8.74 -16.35 -5.68
CA ARG A 216 8.31 -15.19 -4.89
C ARG A 216 9.37 -14.12 -4.88
N TYR A 217 8.93 -12.88 -4.62
CA TYR A 217 9.74 -11.67 -4.61
C TYR A 217 9.47 -10.88 -3.35
N GLN A 218 10.45 -10.07 -2.93
CA GLN A 218 10.27 -9.08 -1.88
C GLN A 218 10.49 -7.69 -2.46
N PHE A 219 9.50 -6.80 -2.28
CA PHE A 219 9.57 -5.42 -2.73
C PHE A 219 9.56 -4.46 -1.55
N HIS A 220 10.42 -3.44 -1.66
CA HIS A 220 10.44 -2.31 -0.74
C HIS A 220 10.62 -1.03 -1.55
N PHE A 221 9.54 -0.31 -1.76
CA PHE A 221 9.48 0.87 -2.63
C PHE A 221 10.32 2.05 -2.12
N PRO A 222 10.34 2.37 -0.79
CA PRO A 222 11.16 3.48 -0.30
C PRO A 222 12.65 3.35 -0.62
N SER A 223 13.20 2.14 -0.54
CA SER A 223 14.61 1.89 -0.87
C SER A 223 14.85 1.47 -2.32
N SER A 224 13.79 1.35 -3.13
CA SER A 224 13.85 0.83 -4.51
C SER A 224 14.50 -0.56 -4.62
N GLN A 225 14.26 -1.41 -3.63
CA GLN A 225 14.73 -2.80 -3.63
C GLN A 225 13.59 -3.74 -4.04
N PHE A 226 13.82 -4.48 -5.12
CA PHE A 226 12.89 -5.43 -5.71
C PHE A 226 13.65 -6.72 -5.95
N MET A 227 13.56 -7.65 -5.00
CA MET A 227 14.47 -8.78 -4.90
C MET A 227 13.77 -10.09 -5.25
N ASP A 228 14.45 -10.95 -6.01
CA ASP A 228 14.04 -12.34 -6.18
C ASP A 228 14.36 -13.20 -4.93
N ILE A 229 14.05 -14.48 -4.98
CA ILE A 229 14.30 -15.42 -3.87
C ILE A 229 15.78 -15.53 -3.47
N ASP A 230 16.68 -15.28 -4.41
CA ASP A 230 18.14 -15.33 -4.21
C ASP A 230 18.74 -13.98 -3.75
N ASP A 231 17.89 -13.00 -3.42
CA ASP A 231 18.26 -11.62 -3.05
C ASP A 231 18.98 -10.88 -4.20
N ARG A 232 18.57 -11.17 -5.45
CA ARG A 232 19.04 -10.47 -6.63
C ARG A 232 18.02 -9.42 -7.05
N GLN A 233 18.52 -8.23 -7.36
CA GLN A 233 17.67 -7.14 -7.87
C GLN A 233 17.05 -7.53 -9.21
N ILE A 234 15.71 -7.41 -9.30
CA ILE A 234 14.98 -7.52 -10.56
C ILE A 234 14.68 -6.14 -11.13
N ASN A 235 14.41 -6.08 -12.43
CA ASN A 235 13.84 -4.88 -13.05
C ASN A 235 12.34 -4.85 -12.80
N LEU A 236 11.88 -3.92 -11.95
CA LEU A 236 10.46 -3.82 -11.57
C LEU A 236 9.58 -3.44 -12.77
N GLU A 237 10.06 -2.54 -13.63
CA GLU A 237 9.33 -2.04 -14.80
C GLU A 237 9.10 -3.18 -15.81
N ASP A 238 10.13 -3.98 -16.06
CA ASP A 238 10.00 -5.17 -16.91
C ASP A 238 9.05 -6.19 -16.28
N PHE A 239 9.16 -6.44 -14.97
CA PHE A 239 8.25 -7.35 -14.26
C PHE A 239 6.80 -6.90 -14.36
N LEU A 240 6.50 -5.64 -14.03
CA LEU A 240 5.13 -5.09 -14.06
C LEU A 240 4.57 -4.87 -15.48
N ASN A 241 5.40 -4.81 -16.49
CA ASN A 241 4.95 -4.74 -17.88
C ASN A 241 4.79 -6.12 -18.54
N THR A 242 5.27 -7.18 -17.91
CA THR A 242 5.25 -8.55 -18.45
C THR A 242 4.50 -9.51 -17.55
N GLU A 243 5.21 -10.31 -16.75
CA GLU A 243 4.62 -11.40 -15.98
C GLU A 243 3.77 -10.92 -14.77
N GLY A 244 4.14 -9.79 -14.15
CA GLY A 244 3.43 -9.15 -13.04
C GLY A 244 2.38 -8.11 -13.47
N LYS A 245 1.93 -8.13 -14.73
CA LYS A 245 1.07 -7.10 -15.30
C LYS A 245 -0.24 -6.87 -14.52
N GLU A 246 -0.82 -7.91 -13.94
CA GLU A 246 -2.03 -7.79 -13.11
C GLU A 246 -1.79 -6.96 -11.83
N LEU A 247 -0.55 -6.88 -11.35
CA LEU A 247 -0.16 -6.12 -10.16
C LEU A 247 0.11 -4.64 -10.43
N LYS A 248 0.13 -4.23 -11.68
CA LYS A 248 0.49 -2.87 -12.09
C LYS A 248 -0.43 -1.82 -11.45
N GLU A 249 -1.75 -2.04 -11.51
CA GLU A 249 -2.71 -1.11 -10.89
C GLU A 249 -2.67 -1.20 -9.36
N TYR A 250 -2.44 -2.39 -8.79
CA TYR A 250 -2.29 -2.54 -7.36
C TYR A 250 -1.12 -1.70 -6.81
N PHE A 251 0.06 -1.76 -7.42
CA PHE A 251 1.22 -0.99 -6.96
C PHE A 251 1.23 0.49 -7.38
N LYS A 252 0.23 0.95 -8.13
CA LYS A 252 0.18 2.34 -8.61
C LYS A 252 0.26 3.37 -7.49
N HIS A 253 -0.37 3.08 -6.34
CA HIS A 253 -0.37 3.97 -5.19
C HIS A 253 1.03 4.16 -4.57
N GLU A 254 1.89 3.15 -4.61
CA GLU A 254 3.27 3.24 -4.10
C GLU A 254 4.12 4.24 -4.88
N PHE A 255 3.84 4.39 -6.18
CA PHE A 255 4.48 5.40 -7.00
C PHE A 255 3.79 6.76 -6.87
N ALA A 256 2.46 6.78 -6.70
CA ALA A 256 1.69 8.01 -6.60
C ALA A 256 1.96 8.78 -5.30
N SER A 257 2.11 8.09 -4.16
CA SER A 257 2.49 8.72 -2.89
C SER A 257 3.86 9.41 -2.98
N ALA A 258 4.81 8.80 -3.70
CA ALA A 258 6.10 9.42 -3.96
C ALA A 258 6.01 10.69 -4.83
N LEU A 259 4.90 10.86 -5.58
CA LEU A 259 4.67 12.03 -6.44
C LEU A 259 4.01 13.19 -5.69
N THR A 260 3.18 12.91 -4.68
CA THR A 260 2.37 13.93 -4.00
C THR A 260 3.06 14.55 -2.78
N ASP A 261 3.91 13.79 -2.08
CA ASP A 261 4.47 14.21 -0.80
C ASP A 261 5.63 15.21 -0.88
N ASN A 262 6.19 15.46 -2.07
CA ASN A 262 7.44 16.21 -2.22
C ASN A 262 7.40 17.41 -3.17
N TYR A 263 6.30 17.70 -3.87
CA TYR A 263 6.43 18.63 -4.99
C TYR A 263 5.97 20.06 -4.75
N GLY A 264 5.22 20.39 -3.72
CA GLY A 264 4.81 21.77 -3.47
C GLY A 264 4.47 22.52 -4.77
N ASP A 265 5.30 23.49 -5.15
CA ASP A 265 5.20 24.26 -6.38
C ASP A 265 6.30 23.94 -7.43
N LYS A 266 7.15 22.91 -7.16
CA LYS A 266 8.26 22.50 -8.03
C LYS A 266 8.29 20.98 -8.24
N VAL A 267 8.49 20.56 -9.49
CA VAL A 267 8.77 19.17 -9.89
C VAL A 267 10.07 19.09 -10.64
N THR A 268 10.95 18.17 -10.28
CA THR A 268 12.19 17.85 -11.02
C THR A 268 12.24 16.35 -11.26
N ILE A 269 12.42 15.96 -12.51
CA ILE A 269 12.55 14.57 -12.97
C ILE A 269 13.94 14.37 -13.53
N ASN A 270 14.70 13.44 -12.98
CA ASN A 270 16.02 13.05 -13.49
C ASN A 270 15.91 11.67 -14.16
N TYR A 271 15.51 11.66 -15.41
CA TYR A 271 15.30 10.41 -16.14
C TYR A 271 16.64 9.74 -16.53
N PRO A 272 16.81 8.41 -16.40
CA PRO A 272 15.85 7.39 -15.93
C PRO A 272 15.98 7.03 -14.44
N ASN A 273 16.64 7.83 -13.62
CA ASN A 273 17.23 7.39 -12.35
C ASN A 273 16.41 7.68 -11.09
N ASP A 274 15.22 8.27 -11.22
CA ASP A 274 14.37 8.58 -10.05
C ASP A 274 13.04 7.82 -10.02
N LYS A 275 12.32 7.93 -8.89
CA LYS A 275 11.03 7.26 -8.72
C LYS A 275 9.97 7.75 -9.71
N VAL A 276 10.04 9.01 -10.11
CA VAL A 276 9.13 9.61 -11.09
C VAL A 276 9.35 9.01 -12.47
N SER A 277 10.60 8.78 -12.85
CA SER A 277 10.94 8.10 -14.11
C SER A 277 10.33 6.72 -14.20
N ARG A 278 10.32 5.97 -13.10
CA ARG A 278 9.67 4.66 -13.02
C ARG A 278 8.15 4.78 -13.17
N PHE A 279 7.54 5.76 -12.48
CA PHE A 279 6.11 6.00 -12.65
C PHE A 279 5.78 6.30 -14.11
N VAL A 280 6.51 7.22 -14.74
CA VAL A 280 6.30 7.58 -16.15
C VAL A 280 6.52 6.38 -17.09
N ALA A 281 7.53 5.56 -16.84
CA ALA A 281 7.80 4.35 -17.64
C ALA A 281 6.67 3.30 -17.53
N LEU A 282 5.99 3.24 -16.38
CA LEU A 282 4.89 2.30 -16.14
C LEU A 282 3.54 2.85 -16.58
N TYR A 283 3.21 4.08 -16.26
CA TYR A 283 1.85 4.64 -16.39
C TYR A 283 1.74 5.75 -17.44
N GLY A 284 2.88 6.23 -17.95
CA GLY A 284 2.95 7.28 -18.94
C GLY A 284 2.92 8.70 -18.35
N PHE A 285 3.26 9.67 -19.21
CA PHE A 285 3.27 11.09 -18.83
C PHE A 285 1.88 11.63 -18.55
N ASP A 286 0.85 11.15 -19.27
CA ASP A 286 -0.52 11.62 -19.07
C ASP A 286 -1.00 11.41 -17.65
N GLU A 287 -0.84 10.19 -17.15
CA GLU A 287 -1.18 9.83 -15.78
C GLU A 287 -0.35 10.60 -14.75
N PHE A 288 0.91 10.87 -15.07
CA PHE A 288 1.79 11.67 -14.23
C PHE A 288 1.31 13.13 -14.12
N PHE A 289 1.02 13.78 -15.25
CA PHE A 289 0.56 15.17 -15.24
C PHE A 289 -0.78 15.36 -14.53
N ASP A 290 -1.67 14.38 -14.62
CA ASP A 290 -2.97 14.43 -13.94
C ASP A 290 -2.83 14.40 -12.40
N LYS A 291 -1.70 13.96 -11.89
CA LYS A 291 -1.37 13.94 -10.44
C LYS A 291 -0.69 15.21 -9.95
N LEU A 292 -0.18 16.06 -10.84
CA LEU A 292 0.54 17.25 -10.43
C LEU A 292 -0.40 18.35 -9.90
N PRO A 293 0.05 19.13 -8.89
CA PRO A 293 -0.74 20.23 -8.37
C PRO A 293 -0.89 21.35 -9.42
N LYS A 294 -2.09 21.86 -9.59
CA LYS A 294 -2.36 22.98 -10.51
C LYS A 294 -1.66 24.29 -10.12
N SER A 295 -1.18 24.38 -8.87
CA SER A 295 -0.35 25.46 -8.35
C SER A 295 1.12 25.35 -8.73
N LEU A 296 1.50 24.37 -9.56
CA LEU A 296 2.87 24.13 -9.99
C LEU A 296 3.46 25.39 -10.64
N LYS A 297 4.62 25.85 -10.13
CA LYS A 297 5.34 27.00 -10.66
C LYS A 297 6.59 26.62 -11.46
N ARG A 298 7.13 25.43 -11.20
CA ARG A 298 8.35 24.99 -11.87
C ARG A 298 8.27 23.51 -12.25
N PHE A 299 8.56 23.23 -13.50
CA PHE A 299 8.69 21.90 -14.05
C PHE A 299 10.06 21.73 -14.70
N ASP A 300 10.89 20.83 -14.17
CA ASP A 300 12.18 20.46 -14.72
C ASP A 300 12.16 19.00 -15.12
N PHE A 301 12.47 18.71 -16.37
CA PHE A 301 12.78 17.36 -16.84
C PHE A 301 14.20 17.34 -17.38
N GLU A 302 15.07 16.55 -16.76
CA GLU A 302 16.48 16.46 -17.12
C GLU A 302 16.84 15.01 -17.53
N MET A 303 17.50 14.88 -18.68
CA MET A 303 18.09 13.61 -19.09
C MET A 303 19.41 13.40 -18.35
N GLY A 304 19.44 12.47 -17.42
CA GLY A 304 20.67 12.08 -16.71
C GLY A 304 21.78 11.61 -17.66
N ARG A 305 23.05 11.84 -17.29
CA ARG A 305 24.21 11.53 -18.13
C ARG A 305 24.29 10.08 -18.64
N GLY A 306 23.63 9.14 -17.96
CA GLY A 306 23.49 7.74 -18.42
C GLY A 306 22.43 7.53 -19.50
N GLY A 307 21.46 8.45 -19.64
CA GLY A 307 20.35 8.34 -20.58
C GLY A 307 20.73 8.60 -22.05
N TYR A 308 21.83 9.31 -22.30
CA TYR A 308 22.29 9.58 -23.67
C TYR A 308 22.78 8.32 -24.42
N ASN A 309 23.21 7.29 -23.70
CA ASN A 309 23.74 6.04 -24.29
C ASN A 309 22.79 4.84 -24.17
N GLN A 310 21.67 4.98 -23.47
CA GLN A 310 20.63 3.93 -23.41
C GLN A 310 19.56 4.22 -24.44
N ASP A 311 19.06 3.16 -25.07
CA ASP A 311 18.08 3.18 -26.14
C ASP A 311 17.04 4.31 -25.99
N LYS A 312 17.18 5.36 -26.78
CA LYS A 312 16.21 6.48 -26.90
C LYS A 312 14.79 5.99 -27.24
N ALA A 313 14.67 4.74 -27.71
CA ALA A 313 13.42 4.06 -28.01
C ALA A 313 12.56 3.74 -26.78
N LYS A 314 13.09 3.83 -25.55
CA LYS A 314 12.36 3.51 -24.31
C LYS A 314 11.80 4.74 -23.58
N VAL A 315 12.11 5.96 -24.02
CA VAL A 315 11.49 7.15 -23.43
C VAL A 315 10.07 7.26 -24.02
N PRO A 316 9.01 7.23 -23.21
CA PRO A 316 7.66 7.41 -23.70
C PRO A 316 7.54 8.73 -24.46
N SER A 317 6.88 8.74 -25.62
CA SER A 317 6.60 9.97 -26.33
C SER A 317 5.78 10.93 -25.45
N PHE A 318 6.13 12.20 -25.49
CA PHE A 318 5.59 13.21 -24.61
C PHE A 318 5.02 14.38 -25.43
N ASP A 319 3.70 14.47 -25.45
CA ASP A 319 3.01 15.65 -25.94
C ASP A 319 2.62 16.56 -24.76
N ILE A 320 3.41 17.61 -24.58
CA ILE A 320 3.22 18.55 -23.48
C ILE A 320 1.99 19.48 -23.72
N GLY A 321 1.49 19.59 -24.96
CA GLY A 321 0.57 20.61 -25.37
C GLY A 321 -0.68 20.75 -24.51
N GLN A 322 -1.56 19.77 -24.55
CA GLN A 322 -2.82 19.83 -23.81
C GLN A 322 -2.62 19.84 -22.28
N LYS A 323 -1.55 19.21 -21.80
CA LYS A 323 -1.26 19.14 -20.37
C LYS A 323 -0.81 20.47 -19.78
N LEU A 324 -0.11 21.31 -20.55
CA LEU A 324 0.33 22.63 -20.09
C LEU A 324 -0.84 23.53 -19.65
N LYS A 325 -2.00 23.44 -20.30
CA LYS A 325 -3.21 24.20 -19.91
C LYS A 325 -3.63 23.93 -18.45
N GLY A 326 -3.26 22.79 -17.90
CA GLY A 326 -3.53 22.43 -16.50
C GLY A 326 -2.72 23.21 -15.46
N PHE A 327 -1.68 23.98 -15.87
CA PHE A 327 -0.72 24.61 -14.96
C PHE A 327 -0.64 26.14 -15.16
N PRO A 328 -1.70 26.88 -14.91
CA PRO A 328 -1.71 28.35 -15.19
C PRO A 328 -0.72 29.12 -14.31
N ALA A 329 -0.25 28.55 -13.20
CA ALA A 329 0.73 29.18 -12.30
C ALA A 329 2.20 28.96 -12.73
N LEU A 330 2.45 28.21 -13.82
CA LEU A 330 3.79 27.81 -14.23
C LEU A 330 4.63 29.03 -14.65
N LYS A 331 5.81 29.14 -14.04
CA LYS A 331 6.80 30.21 -14.28
C LYS A 331 8.03 29.71 -15.00
N ILE A 332 8.44 28.47 -14.72
CA ILE A 332 9.66 27.87 -15.26
C ILE A 332 9.30 26.53 -15.88
N LEU A 333 9.60 26.41 -17.16
CA LEU A 333 9.52 25.18 -17.94
C LEU A 333 10.91 24.81 -18.44
N HIS A 334 11.48 23.71 -17.93
CA HIS A 334 12.74 23.16 -18.42
C HIS A 334 12.52 21.70 -18.85
N VAL A 335 12.81 21.40 -20.13
CA VAL A 335 12.67 20.04 -20.68
C VAL A 335 13.85 19.72 -21.60
N GLU A 336 14.69 18.79 -21.18
CA GLU A 336 15.87 18.37 -21.91
C GLU A 336 15.67 17.04 -22.63
N GLY A 337 16.00 16.97 -23.91
CA GLY A 337 16.19 15.73 -24.66
C GLY A 337 14.94 14.99 -25.11
N LEU A 338 13.74 15.50 -24.79
CA LEU A 338 12.48 14.77 -24.93
C LEU A 338 11.53 15.34 -25.99
N LEU A 339 11.55 16.66 -26.21
CA LEU A 339 10.55 17.33 -27.03
C LEU A 339 10.82 17.24 -28.52
N SER A 340 9.75 16.98 -29.29
CA SER A 340 9.71 17.17 -30.74
C SER A 340 9.08 18.51 -31.14
N SER A 341 8.31 19.12 -30.24
CA SER A 341 7.66 20.40 -30.47
C SER A 341 7.45 21.19 -29.17
N VAL A 342 7.43 22.52 -29.29
CA VAL A 342 6.85 23.43 -28.30
C VAL A 342 5.51 23.89 -28.85
N PRO A 343 4.37 23.41 -28.33
CA PRO A 343 3.07 23.55 -28.97
C PRO A 343 2.42 24.91 -28.73
N ASP A 344 1.34 25.18 -29.44
CA ASP A 344 0.61 26.46 -29.40
C ASP A 344 0.03 26.77 -28.02
N GLU A 345 -0.29 25.74 -27.25
CA GLU A 345 -0.80 25.87 -25.89
C GLU A 345 0.16 26.60 -24.95
N ILE A 346 1.46 26.70 -25.28
CA ILE A 346 2.43 27.47 -24.51
C ILE A 346 1.98 28.90 -24.31
N GLY A 347 1.35 29.51 -25.32
CA GLY A 347 0.82 30.86 -25.26
C GLY A 347 -0.28 31.11 -24.25
N THR A 348 -0.84 30.03 -23.65
CA THR A 348 -1.85 30.15 -22.58
C THR A 348 -1.24 30.37 -21.21
N LEU A 349 0.07 30.18 -21.06
CA LEU A 349 0.80 30.22 -19.78
C LEU A 349 1.34 31.61 -19.46
N ASN A 350 0.46 32.55 -19.22
CA ASN A 350 0.79 33.99 -19.04
C ASN A 350 1.79 34.28 -17.91
N ASN A 351 2.04 33.33 -16.99
CA ASN A 351 2.99 33.48 -15.89
C ASN A 351 4.38 32.96 -16.23
N LEU A 352 4.62 32.41 -17.45
CA LEU A 352 5.92 31.91 -17.83
C LEU A 352 6.97 33.03 -17.91
N GLU A 353 8.04 32.85 -17.17
CA GLU A 353 9.19 33.75 -17.11
C GLU A 353 10.42 33.10 -17.80
N PHE A 354 10.49 31.78 -17.80
CA PHE A 354 11.66 31.03 -18.27
C PHE A 354 11.23 29.77 -19.02
N ILE A 355 11.65 29.66 -20.30
CA ILE A 355 11.51 28.47 -21.13
C ILE A 355 12.92 27.97 -21.50
N SER A 356 13.26 26.76 -21.16
CA SER A 356 14.52 26.12 -21.52
C SER A 356 14.27 24.72 -22.06
N VAL A 357 14.57 24.53 -23.33
CA VAL A 357 14.41 23.25 -24.02
C VAL A 357 15.73 22.85 -24.70
N PRO A 358 16.82 22.71 -23.92
CA PRO A 358 18.13 22.40 -24.47
C PRO A 358 18.24 20.94 -24.88
N ASN A 359 19.19 20.65 -25.76
CA ASN A 359 19.58 19.28 -26.13
C ASN A 359 18.40 18.44 -26.66
N ASN A 360 17.43 19.07 -27.35
CA ASN A 360 16.29 18.39 -27.99
C ASN A 360 16.60 18.18 -29.49
N PRO A 361 17.26 17.09 -29.90
CA PRO A 361 17.70 16.89 -31.29
C PRO A 361 16.54 16.68 -32.27
N ASN A 362 15.37 16.33 -31.75
CA ASN A 362 14.15 16.10 -32.52
C ASN A 362 13.15 17.26 -32.47
N LEU A 363 13.51 18.39 -31.87
CA LEU A 363 12.67 19.55 -31.77
C LEU A 363 12.55 20.22 -33.17
N GLU A 364 11.40 20.09 -33.82
CA GLU A 364 11.13 20.50 -35.19
C GLU A 364 10.17 21.70 -35.29
N TYR A 365 9.44 21.97 -34.21
CA TYR A 365 8.45 23.04 -34.16
C TYR A 365 8.50 23.79 -32.84
N ILE A 366 8.47 25.10 -32.94
CA ILE A 366 8.27 26.04 -31.82
C ILE A 366 7.15 26.99 -32.20
N SER A 367 6.12 27.05 -31.37
CA SER A 367 4.97 27.90 -31.61
C SER A 367 5.34 29.39 -31.61
N ASP A 368 4.80 30.13 -32.54
CA ASP A 368 4.91 31.59 -32.57
C ASP A 368 4.21 32.26 -31.37
N ASN A 369 3.28 31.57 -30.69
CA ASN A 369 2.58 32.06 -29.51
C ASN A 369 3.54 32.30 -28.32
N ILE A 370 4.77 31.84 -28.37
CA ILE A 370 5.83 32.23 -27.41
C ILE A 370 6.06 33.72 -27.39
N ALA A 371 5.93 34.39 -28.54
CA ALA A 371 6.12 35.85 -28.68
C ALA A 371 5.01 36.64 -27.93
N ASP A 372 3.87 36.05 -27.70
CA ASP A 372 2.73 36.65 -27.00
C ASP A 372 2.79 36.51 -25.48
N LEU A 373 3.79 35.80 -24.94
CA LEU A 373 3.94 35.60 -23.50
C LEU A 373 4.39 36.87 -22.78
N PRO A 374 3.53 37.49 -21.94
CA PRO A 374 3.78 38.83 -21.41
C PRO A 374 4.92 38.92 -20.40
N ASN A 375 5.28 37.81 -19.78
CA ASN A 375 6.28 37.76 -18.70
C ASN A 375 7.56 36.99 -19.08
N LEU A 376 7.67 36.51 -20.32
CA LEU A 376 8.82 35.71 -20.74
C LEU A 376 10.10 36.55 -20.78
N GLN A 377 11.10 36.12 -20.03
CA GLN A 377 12.41 36.78 -19.93
C GLN A 377 13.53 35.99 -20.61
N VAL A 378 13.43 34.66 -20.61
CA VAL A 378 14.46 33.80 -21.15
C VAL A 378 13.87 32.66 -21.99
N LEU A 379 14.37 32.54 -23.21
CA LEU A 379 14.16 31.40 -24.10
C LEU A 379 15.51 30.76 -24.44
N ASN A 380 15.71 29.51 -23.95
CA ASN A 380 16.94 28.74 -24.19
C ASN A 380 16.66 27.54 -25.10
N LEU A 381 17.20 27.55 -26.31
CA LEU A 381 17.10 26.48 -27.31
C LEU A 381 18.43 25.82 -27.61
N ARG A 382 19.39 25.91 -26.69
CA ARG A 382 20.76 25.43 -26.90
C ARG A 382 20.81 23.99 -27.35
N ASN A 383 21.60 23.68 -28.38
CA ASN A 383 21.77 22.34 -28.94
C ASN A 383 20.48 21.67 -29.41
N SER A 384 19.50 22.45 -29.89
CA SER A 384 18.27 21.96 -30.53
C SER A 384 18.32 22.38 -32.01
N PRO A 385 19.06 21.68 -32.87
CA PRO A 385 19.49 22.17 -34.18
C PRO A 385 18.40 22.24 -35.24
N LYS A 386 17.22 21.68 -34.97
CA LYS A 386 16.08 21.72 -35.89
C LYS A 386 15.03 22.76 -35.49
N ALA A 387 15.22 23.41 -34.34
CA ALA A 387 14.28 24.40 -33.78
C ALA A 387 14.37 25.75 -34.51
#